data_50713e980f095ebed430863d37e7b115
#
_entry.id   50713e980f095ebed430863d37e7b115
#
_cell.length_a   1.000
_cell.length_b   1.000
_cell.length_c   1.000
_cell.angle_alpha   90.00
_cell.angle_beta   90.00
_cell.angle_gamma   90.00
#
_symmetry.space_group_name_H-M   'P 1'
#
loop_
_entity.id
_entity.type
_entity.pdbx_description
1 polymer ?
#
loop_
_entity_poly.entity_id
_entity_poly.type
_entity_poly.pdbx_seq_one_letter_code
_entity_poly.pdbx_strand_id
1 'polypeptide(L)'
;MKKIIYIFLFIPLMINLAACYDDMGNYDYTDLPDIDIKIQDTVYATQFKTLELTADVDLNDAPESDYEFNWRIWSNDIGGVWEQKEIGNSRNLTYEVAEVPGSYTLVLTVTNKKTEVQTYKQIYLAVQGSITEGWMVLQEREGKTDFDLIMSPYFSNRVENDEILHNVYETVNGEALTGRGVVIGSYFCIGRYQNVIVLTDKGGARLSAITMQKTFDTVSYTHLTLPTNR
;
A
#
# COMPACT_ATOMS: atom_id res chain seq x y z
N MET A 1 -59.98 -33.39 -32.02
CA MET A 1 -58.60 -33.86 -31.92
C MET A 1 -57.60 -32.73 -31.53
N LYS A 2 -57.67 -31.53 -32.06
CA LYS A 2 -56.73 -30.45 -31.66
C LYS A 2 -56.69 -30.06 -30.17
N LYS A 3 -57.85 -30.12 -29.46
CA LYS A 3 -57.93 -29.77 -28.03
C LYS A 3 -57.25 -30.79 -27.11
N ILE A 4 -57.17 -32.05 -27.48
CA ILE A 4 -56.50 -33.09 -26.71
C ILE A 4 -54.97 -32.97 -26.78
N ILE A 5 -54.43 -32.49 -27.91
CA ILE A 5 -53.00 -32.26 -28.10
C ILE A 5 -52.47 -31.17 -27.15
N TYR A 6 -53.23 -30.10 -26.92
CA TYR A 6 -52.84 -29.03 -25.98
C TYR A 6 -52.84 -29.50 -24.54
N ILE A 7 -53.74 -30.42 -24.14
CA ILE A 7 -53.75 -31.01 -22.80
C ILE A 7 -52.48 -31.86 -22.59
N PHE A 8 -52.12 -32.67 -23.57
CA PHE A 8 -50.89 -33.51 -23.51
C PHE A 8 -49.61 -32.70 -23.52
N LEU A 9 -49.60 -31.49 -24.09
CA LEU A 9 -48.44 -30.59 -24.09
C LEU A 9 -48.33 -29.79 -22.78
N PHE A 10 -49.45 -29.47 -22.13
CA PHE A 10 -49.49 -28.67 -20.90
C PHE A 10 -49.16 -29.46 -19.63
N ILE A 11 -49.48 -30.79 -19.58
CA ILE A 11 -49.20 -31.64 -18.43
C ILE A 11 -47.69 -31.77 -18.15
N PRO A 12 -46.78 -32.02 -19.10
CA PRO A 12 -45.36 -32.10 -18.84
C PRO A 12 -44.76 -30.73 -18.50
N LEU A 13 -45.33 -29.62 -18.94
CA LEU A 13 -44.87 -28.28 -18.58
C LEU A 13 -45.19 -27.95 -17.13
N MET A 14 -46.36 -28.38 -16.61
CA MET A 14 -46.76 -28.20 -15.21
C MET A 14 -45.91 -29.05 -14.24
N ILE A 15 -45.48 -30.22 -14.67
CA ILE A 15 -44.66 -31.13 -13.84
C ILE A 15 -43.24 -30.52 -13.62
N ASN A 16 -42.70 -29.75 -14.59
CA ASN A 16 -41.42 -29.10 -14.41
C ASN A 16 -41.45 -27.86 -13.49
N LEU A 17 -42.64 -27.30 -13.21
CA LEU A 17 -42.78 -26.17 -12.28
C LEU A 17 -42.91 -26.63 -10.82
N ALA A 18 -43.14 -27.91 -10.57
CA ALA A 18 -43.21 -28.49 -9.22
C ALA A 18 -41.84 -28.99 -8.70
N ALA A 19 -40.77 -28.80 -9.45
CA ALA A 19 -39.40 -29.18 -9.07
C ALA A 19 -38.69 -28.13 -8.19
N CYS A 20 -39.42 -27.24 -7.50
CA CYS A 20 -38.89 -26.64 -6.28
C CYS A 20 -38.95 -27.76 -5.21
N TYR A 21 -37.93 -28.59 -5.17
CA TYR A 21 -37.65 -29.45 -4.05
C TYR A 21 -37.37 -28.50 -2.88
N ASP A 22 -38.29 -28.43 -1.90
CA ASP A 22 -37.98 -27.80 -0.62
C ASP A 22 -36.75 -28.52 -0.07
N ASP A 23 -35.64 -27.83 -0.03
CA ASP A 23 -34.47 -28.29 0.67
C ASP A 23 -34.89 -28.47 2.13
N MET A 24 -35.02 -29.71 2.56
CA MET A 24 -35.52 -30.08 3.89
C MET A 24 -34.54 -29.68 5.00
N GLY A 25 -33.47 -29.00 4.63
CA GLY A 25 -32.60 -28.33 5.61
C GLY A 25 -32.00 -29.25 6.67
N ASN A 26 -31.76 -30.52 6.34
CA ASN A 26 -31.15 -31.48 7.27
C ASN A 26 -29.59 -31.39 7.25
N TYR A 27 -29.07 -30.19 7.06
CA TYR A 27 -27.64 -29.93 7.23
C TYR A 27 -27.39 -29.71 8.73
N ASP A 28 -26.52 -30.51 9.32
CA ASP A 28 -25.91 -30.20 10.62
C ASP A 28 -24.98 -28.98 10.42
N TYR A 29 -25.56 -27.80 10.59
CA TYR A 29 -24.75 -26.57 10.59
C TYR A 29 -23.96 -26.55 11.89
N THR A 30 -22.66 -26.66 11.77
CA THR A 30 -21.75 -26.32 12.89
C THR A 30 -21.68 -24.82 12.96
N ASP A 31 -22.13 -24.22 14.07
CA ASP A 31 -21.93 -22.80 14.33
C ASP A 31 -20.42 -22.52 14.29
N LEU A 32 -20.00 -21.70 13.33
CA LEU A 32 -18.62 -21.24 13.26
C LEU A 32 -18.41 -20.20 14.35
N PRO A 33 -17.28 -20.25 15.08
CA PRO A 33 -16.98 -19.24 16.09
C PRO A 33 -16.92 -17.87 15.41
N ASP A 34 -17.71 -16.94 15.93
CA ASP A 34 -17.70 -15.55 15.48
C ASP A 34 -16.46 -14.86 16.05
N ILE A 35 -15.54 -14.43 15.18
CA ILE A 35 -14.32 -13.73 15.55
C ILE A 35 -14.62 -12.24 15.51
N ASP A 36 -14.52 -11.56 16.66
CA ASP A 36 -14.68 -10.11 16.73
C ASP A 36 -13.30 -9.41 16.73
N ILE A 37 -13.13 -8.48 15.79
CA ILE A 37 -11.90 -7.69 15.63
C ILE A 37 -12.18 -6.24 16.01
N LYS A 38 -11.69 -5.83 17.16
CA LYS A 38 -11.80 -4.46 17.69
C LYS A 38 -10.52 -3.71 17.44
N ILE A 39 -10.60 -2.73 16.55
CA ILE A 39 -9.52 -1.79 16.24
C ILE A 39 -10.15 -0.50 15.72
N GLN A 40 -9.42 0.59 15.77
CA GLN A 40 -9.89 1.89 15.29
C GLN A 40 -10.25 1.84 13.80
N ASP A 41 -11.36 2.47 13.41
CA ASP A 41 -11.79 2.53 11.99
C ASP A 41 -10.93 3.50 11.17
N THR A 42 -10.24 4.43 11.82
CA THR A 42 -9.37 5.43 11.19
C THR A 42 -8.06 5.54 11.96
N VAL A 43 -6.97 5.50 11.23
CA VAL A 43 -5.61 5.62 11.74
C VAL A 43 -4.86 6.69 10.95
N TYR A 44 -4.01 7.44 11.63
CA TYR A 44 -3.10 8.41 11.04
C TYR A 44 -1.67 7.93 11.21
N ALA A 45 -0.91 7.97 10.13
CA ALA A 45 0.50 7.62 10.14
C ALA A 45 1.32 8.74 9.48
N THR A 46 2.61 8.77 9.77
CA THR A 46 3.54 9.70 9.14
C THR A 46 4.54 8.90 8.32
N GLN A 47 4.77 9.30 7.08
CA GLN A 47 5.75 8.68 6.21
C GLN A 47 7.12 8.61 6.90
N PHE A 48 7.85 7.51 6.73
CA PHE A 48 9.15 7.18 7.36
C PHE A 48 9.12 7.03 8.88
N LYS A 49 7.95 6.96 9.49
CA LYS A 49 7.80 6.64 10.93
C LYS A 49 7.22 5.25 11.09
N THR A 50 7.47 4.66 12.26
CA THR A 50 6.88 3.38 12.61
C THR A 50 5.41 3.57 13.00
N LEU A 51 4.54 2.79 12.35
CA LEU A 51 3.14 2.62 12.72
C LEU A 51 3.02 1.38 13.61
N GLU A 52 2.50 1.55 14.81
CA GLU A 52 2.19 0.46 15.73
C GLU A 52 0.68 0.38 15.93
N LEU A 53 0.10 -0.79 15.66
CA LEU A 53 -1.31 -1.05 15.89
C LEU A 53 -1.49 -2.32 16.72
N THR A 54 -2.31 -2.21 17.76
CA THR A 54 -2.71 -3.34 18.59
C THR A 54 -4.15 -3.73 18.23
N ALA A 55 -4.34 -4.97 17.76
CA ALA A 55 -5.66 -5.50 17.47
C ALA A 55 -6.19 -6.30 18.68
N ASP A 56 -7.33 -5.87 19.21
CA ASP A 56 -8.08 -6.66 20.17
C ASP A 56 -8.97 -7.64 19.37
N VAL A 57 -8.55 -8.92 19.36
CA VAL A 57 -9.23 -9.99 18.61
C VAL A 57 -9.75 -11.01 19.60
N ASP A 58 -11.07 -11.15 19.66
CA ASP A 58 -11.73 -12.18 20.45
C ASP A 58 -11.71 -13.51 19.66
N LEU A 59 -10.98 -14.49 20.16
CA LEU A 59 -10.82 -15.81 19.56
C LEU A 59 -11.71 -16.87 20.24
N ASN A 60 -12.66 -16.45 21.10
CA ASN A 60 -13.54 -17.38 21.85
C ASN A 60 -12.76 -18.45 22.62
N ASP A 61 -11.78 -18.05 23.41
CA ASP A 61 -10.88 -18.91 24.21
C ASP A 61 -10.04 -19.92 23.41
N ALA A 62 -10.06 -19.84 22.07
CA ALA A 62 -9.18 -20.70 21.25
C ALA A 62 -7.75 -20.19 21.28
N PRO A 63 -6.74 -21.10 21.21
CA PRO A 63 -5.34 -20.70 21.22
C PRO A 63 -4.98 -19.93 19.96
N GLU A 64 -4.21 -18.85 20.09
CA GLU A 64 -3.76 -18.00 18.98
C GLU A 64 -3.00 -18.79 17.90
N SER A 65 -2.32 -19.89 18.29
CA SER A 65 -1.63 -20.79 17.36
C SER A 65 -2.54 -21.42 16.29
N ASP A 66 -3.84 -21.51 16.53
CA ASP A 66 -4.85 -22.04 15.60
C ASP A 66 -5.25 -21.01 14.52
N TYR A 67 -4.74 -19.80 14.63
CA TYR A 67 -5.07 -18.70 13.72
C TYR A 67 -3.84 -18.17 13.00
N GLU A 68 -4.09 -17.56 11.84
CA GLU A 68 -3.13 -16.83 11.04
C GLU A 68 -3.62 -15.39 10.89
N PHE A 69 -2.69 -14.44 11.06
CA PHE A 69 -2.95 -13.02 10.92
C PHE A 69 -2.26 -12.53 9.66
N ASN A 70 -2.92 -11.66 8.89
CA ASN A 70 -2.33 -11.08 7.70
C ASN A 70 -2.77 -9.62 7.58
N TRP A 71 -1.80 -8.71 7.55
CA TRP A 71 -2.02 -7.29 7.33
C TRP A 71 -1.68 -6.92 5.90
N ARG A 72 -2.61 -6.26 5.22
CA ARG A 72 -2.43 -5.78 3.85
C ARG A 72 -2.77 -4.31 3.75
N ILE A 73 -2.08 -3.61 2.83
CA ILE A 73 -2.32 -2.20 2.53
C ILE A 73 -2.43 -2.00 1.02
N TRP A 74 -3.27 -1.06 0.59
CA TRP A 74 -3.34 -0.57 -0.79
C TRP A 74 -3.81 0.89 -0.83
N SER A 75 -3.47 1.61 -1.92
CA SER A 75 -3.87 3.00 -2.13
C SER A 75 -5.36 3.11 -2.50
N ASN A 76 -6.02 4.16 -2.01
CA ASN A 76 -7.39 4.53 -2.37
C ASN A 76 -7.44 5.56 -3.49
N ASP A 77 -6.31 6.05 -3.99
CA ASP A 77 -6.27 7.08 -5.02
C ASP A 77 -6.71 6.54 -6.37
N ILE A 78 -7.48 7.35 -7.12
CA ILE A 78 -7.98 7.02 -8.46
C ILE A 78 -6.78 6.96 -9.42
N GLY A 79 -6.50 5.77 -9.96
CA GLY A 79 -5.35 5.50 -10.82
C GLY A 79 -4.15 4.92 -10.09
N GLY A 80 -4.24 4.74 -8.77
CA GLY A 80 -3.26 3.97 -8.00
C GLY A 80 -3.29 2.49 -8.39
N VAL A 81 -2.17 1.82 -8.25
CA VAL A 81 -2.09 0.37 -8.41
C VAL A 81 -2.86 -0.24 -7.25
N TRP A 82 -3.93 -1.00 -7.56
CA TRP A 82 -4.75 -1.74 -6.58
C TRP A 82 -4.01 -2.97 -6.05
N GLU A 83 -2.70 -2.97 -6.14
CA GLU A 83 -1.87 -4.06 -5.67
C GLU A 83 -1.86 -4.07 -4.15
N GLN A 84 -2.37 -5.16 -3.59
CA GLN A 84 -2.37 -5.38 -2.15
C GLN A 84 -0.97 -5.81 -1.72
N LYS A 85 -0.34 -4.96 -0.91
CA LYS A 85 0.97 -5.25 -0.31
C LYS A 85 0.77 -5.85 1.07
N GLU A 86 1.38 -6.98 1.34
CA GLU A 86 1.47 -7.55 2.68
C GLU A 86 2.50 -6.79 3.49
N ILE A 87 2.14 -6.39 4.73
CA ILE A 87 2.97 -5.55 5.60
C ILE A 87 3.16 -6.14 7.00
N GLY A 88 2.50 -7.26 7.31
CA GLY A 88 2.66 -7.95 8.59
C GLY A 88 1.86 -9.24 8.67
N ASN A 89 2.32 -10.14 9.54
CA ASN A 89 1.74 -11.47 9.74
C ASN A 89 1.53 -11.82 11.23
N SER A 90 1.51 -10.81 12.09
CA SER A 90 1.28 -10.96 13.53
C SER A 90 -0.03 -10.29 13.93
N ARG A 91 -0.58 -10.65 15.09
CA ARG A 91 -1.78 -10.02 15.67
C ARG A 91 -1.63 -8.51 15.75
N ASN A 92 -0.48 -8.05 16.26
CA ASN A 92 -0.14 -6.64 16.31
C ASN A 92 0.74 -6.27 15.12
N LEU A 93 0.50 -5.10 14.54
CA LEU A 93 1.30 -4.57 13.45
C LEU A 93 2.37 -3.63 13.99
N THR A 94 3.61 -3.85 13.55
CA THR A 94 4.71 -2.88 13.62
C THR A 94 5.23 -2.71 12.21
N TYR A 95 5.04 -1.53 11.62
CA TYR A 95 5.31 -1.27 10.22
C TYR A 95 5.97 0.09 10.00
N GLU A 96 7.10 0.11 9.29
CA GLU A 96 7.74 1.35 8.86
C GLU A 96 7.05 1.86 7.58
N VAL A 97 6.40 3.03 7.69
CA VAL A 97 5.53 3.57 6.65
C VAL A 97 6.35 4.14 5.49
N ALA A 98 6.50 3.37 4.43
CA ALA A 98 7.17 3.81 3.19
C ALA A 98 6.20 4.50 2.21
N GLU A 99 4.90 4.36 2.43
CA GLU A 99 3.85 4.91 1.58
C GLU A 99 3.92 6.44 1.53
N VAL A 100 3.70 6.98 0.32
CA VAL A 100 3.66 8.43 0.13
C VAL A 100 2.43 9.05 0.79
N PRO A 101 2.45 10.35 1.10
CA PRO A 101 1.28 11.03 1.66
C PRO A 101 0.04 10.82 0.81
N GLY A 102 -1.04 10.35 1.43
CA GLY A 102 -2.27 9.99 0.74
C GLY A 102 -3.21 9.16 1.60
N SER A 103 -4.26 8.61 0.98
CA SER A 103 -5.24 7.77 1.65
C SER A 103 -5.10 6.30 1.23
N TYR A 104 -5.19 5.42 2.21
CA TYR A 104 -5.00 3.99 2.05
C TYR A 104 -6.09 3.21 2.76
N THR A 105 -6.31 1.99 2.31
CA THR A 105 -7.04 0.97 3.06
C THR A 105 -6.05 -0.01 3.65
N LEU A 106 -6.14 -0.20 4.96
CA LEU A 106 -5.42 -1.21 5.71
C LEU A 106 -6.40 -2.30 6.12
N VAL A 107 -6.04 -3.56 5.96
CA VAL A 107 -6.89 -4.70 6.32
C VAL A 107 -6.13 -5.69 7.17
N LEU A 108 -6.72 -6.02 8.33
CA LEU A 108 -6.36 -7.20 9.09
C LEU A 108 -7.29 -8.35 8.71
N THR A 109 -6.73 -9.45 8.25
CA THR A 109 -7.42 -10.71 8.03
C THR A 109 -6.98 -11.73 9.07
N VAL A 110 -7.93 -12.36 9.73
CA VAL A 110 -7.72 -13.44 10.71
C VAL A 110 -8.29 -14.73 10.11
N THR A 111 -7.46 -15.72 9.90
CA THR A 111 -7.85 -17.02 9.30
C THR A 111 -7.75 -18.13 10.33
N ASN A 112 -8.82 -18.89 10.54
CA ASN A 112 -8.76 -20.11 11.32
C ASN A 112 -8.12 -21.22 10.48
N LYS A 113 -6.97 -21.76 10.92
CA LYS A 113 -6.19 -22.77 10.18
C LYS A 113 -6.91 -24.12 9.99
N LYS A 114 -7.89 -24.44 10.84
CA LYS A 114 -8.62 -25.71 10.80
C LYS A 114 -9.82 -25.68 9.87
N THR A 115 -10.53 -24.54 9.87
CA THR A 115 -11.79 -24.38 9.10
C THR A 115 -11.60 -23.55 7.84
N GLU A 116 -10.43 -22.88 7.68
CA GLU A 116 -10.12 -21.92 6.60
C GLU A 116 -11.06 -20.70 6.56
N VAL A 117 -11.87 -20.53 7.59
CA VAL A 117 -12.78 -19.38 7.69
C VAL A 117 -11.98 -18.13 7.99
N GLN A 118 -12.29 -17.06 7.26
CA GLN A 118 -11.63 -15.77 7.36
C GLN A 118 -12.58 -14.70 7.88
N THR A 119 -12.11 -13.93 8.84
CA THR A 119 -12.75 -12.69 9.30
C THR A 119 -11.79 -11.54 9.03
N TYR A 120 -12.29 -10.40 8.59
CA TYR A 120 -11.45 -9.25 8.29
C TYR A 120 -12.02 -7.94 8.83
N LYS A 121 -11.12 -7.01 9.14
CA LYS A 121 -11.44 -5.64 9.53
C LYS A 121 -10.73 -4.68 8.60
N GLN A 122 -11.49 -3.77 7.99
CA GLN A 122 -10.96 -2.66 7.20
C GLN A 122 -10.77 -1.42 8.06
N ILE A 123 -9.67 -0.70 7.82
CA ILE A 123 -9.26 0.49 8.53
C ILE A 123 -8.88 1.54 7.50
N TYR A 124 -9.38 2.74 7.63
CA TYR A 124 -8.93 3.88 6.84
C TYR A 124 -7.60 4.39 7.40
N LEU A 125 -6.57 4.43 6.56
CA LEU A 125 -5.25 4.92 6.92
C LEU A 125 -4.95 6.21 6.14
N ALA A 126 -4.72 7.30 6.86
CA ALA A 126 -4.25 8.56 6.30
C ALA A 126 -2.75 8.72 6.56
N VAL A 127 -1.94 8.68 5.50
CA VAL A 127 -0.50 8.91 5.59
C VAL A 127 -0.20 10.38 5.37
N GLN A 128 0.49 10.99 6.33
CA GLN A 128 0.96 12.38 6.28
C GLN A 128 2.42 12.42 5.86
N GLY A 129 2.83 13.49 5.17
CA GLY A 129 4.23 13.69 4.80
C GLY A 129 5.07 14.09 6.00
N SER A 130 6.26 13.50 6.10
CA SER A 130 7.28 13.88 7.09
C SER A 130 8.37 14.79 6.51
N ILE A 131 8.43 14.92 5.20
CA ILE A 131 9.48 15.66 4.52
C ILE A 131 9.24 17.15 4.66
N THR A 132 10.27 17.84 5.10
CA THR A 132 10.33 19.29 5.23
C THR A 132 11.68 19.82 4.69
N GLU A 133 11.99 21.07 4.95
CA GLU A 133 13.26 21.69 4.55
C GLU A 133 14.43 20.99 5.27
N GLY A 134 15.52 20.75 4.53
CA GLY A 134 16.68 20.06 5.06
C GLY A 134 17.82 19.92 4.04
N TRP A 135 18.86 19.23 4.45
CA TRP A 135 20.02 18.91 3.61
C TRP A 135 19.85 17.53 2.99
N MET A 136 20.05 17.43 1.68
CA MET A 136 20.13 16.16 0.97
C MET A 136 21.60 15.76 0.83
N VAL A 137 21.96 14.59 1.34
CA VAL A 137 23.32 14.04 1.32
C VAL A 137 23.36 12.82 0.43
N LEU A 138 24.04 12.97 -0.72
CA LEU A 138 24.19 11.88 -1.69
C LEU A 138 25.11 10.80 -1.12
N GLN A 139 24.71 9.54 -1.24
CA GLN A 139 25.45 8.36 -0.79
C GLN A 139 25.68 7.39 -1.94
N GLU A 140 26.79 6.67 -1.87
CA GLU A 140 27.11 5.59 -2.79
C GLU A 140 27.46 4.32 -2.00
N ARG A 141 26.86 3.20 -2.40
CA ARG A 141 27.19 1.87 -1.87
C ARG A 141 27.19 0.86 -3.02
N GLU A 142 28.29 0.18 -3.23
CA GLU A 142 28.42 -0.94 -4.19
C GLU A 142 27.93 -0.59 -5.62
N GLY A 143 28.24 0.61 -6.09
CA GLY A 143 27.84 1.08 -7.43
C GLY A 143 26.36 1.44 -7.56
N LYS A 144 25.66 1.60 -6.46
CA LYS A 144 24.29 2.14 -6.35
C LYS A 144 24.32 3.46 -5.59
N THR A 145 23.42 4.35 -5.95
CA THR A 145 23.29 5.68 -5.35
C THR A 145 21.95 5.86 -4.68
N ASP A 146 21.98 6.42 -3.50
CA ASP A 146 20.83 6.89 -2.75
C ASP A 146 21.14 8.24 -2.10
N PHE A 147 20.24 8.78 -1.31
CA PHE A 147 20.51 9.97 -0.52
C PHE A 147 19.80 9.92 0.83
N ASP A 148 20.41 10.59 1.81
CA ASP A 148 19.79 10.87 3.09
C ASP A 148 19.23 12.29 3.10
N LEU A 149 18.16 12.50 3.88
CA LEU A 149 17.61 13.82 4.17
C LEU A 149 17.85 14.14 5.65
N ILE A 150 18.62 15.19 5.92
CA ILE A 150 18.88 15.69 7.28
C ILE A 150 17.98 16.89 7.52
N MET A 151 17.02 16.74 8.42
CA MET A 151 16.11 17.79 8.85
C MET A 151 16.53 18.29 10.23
N SER A 152 16.44 19.61 10.46
CA SER A 152 16.87 20.23 11.72
C SER A 152 16.03 21.44 12.03
N PRO A 153 15.81 21.77 13.30
CA PRO A 153 15.18 23.02 13.75
C PRO A 153 15.90 24.28 13.22
N TYR A 154 17.16 24.15 12.81
CA TYR A 154 17.90 25.23 12.19
C TYR A 154 17.39 25.61 10.79
N PHE A 155 16.72 24.69 10.09
CA PHE A 155 16.23 24.89 8.72
C PHE A 155 14.72 25.03 8.65
N SER A 156 14.01 24.38 9.57
CA SER A 156 12.55 24.35 9.56
C SER A 156 11.97 24.36 10.97
N ASN A 157 10.98 25.20 11.19
CA ASN A 157 10.20 25.24 12.42
C ASN A 157 9.18 24.08 12.54
N ARG A 158 9.16 23.18 11.58
CA ARG A 158 8.30 21.96 11.58
C ARG A 158 8.99 20.76 12.20
N VAL A 159 10.25 20.87 12.57
CA VAL A 159 11.05 19.81 13.17
C VAL A 159 11.48 20.28 14.56
N GLU A 160 11.20 19.49 15.58
CA GLU A 160 11.57 19.81 16.98
C GLU A 160 13.01 19.39 17.32
N ASN A 161 13.48 18.32 16.69
CA ASN A 161 14.83 17.77 16.88
C ASN A 161 15.45 17.44 15.54
N ASP A 162 16.78 17.27 15.52
CA ASP A 162 17.49 16.76 14.35
C ASP A 162 16.96 15.36 13.98
N GLU A 163 16.63 15.18 12.72
CA GLU A 163 16.12 13.94 12.17
C GLU A 163 16.82 13.60 10.86
N ILE A 164 17.20 12.33 10.71
CA ILE A 164 17.84 11.83 9.49
C ILE A 164 16.95 10.72 8.90
N LEU A 165 16.47 10.94 7.68
CA LEU A 165 15.83 9.90 6.88
C LEU A 165 16.90 9.27 5.99
N HIS A 166 17.13 7.98 6.16
CA HIS A 166 18.15 7.25 5.41
C HIS A 166 17.58 6.60 4.16
N ASN A 167 18.40 6.52 3.09
CA ASN A 167 18.07 5.81 1.84
C ASN A 167 16.69 6.20 1.29
N VAL A 168 16.44 7.50 1.20
CA VAL A 168 15.11 8.06 0.89
C VAL A 168 14.63 7.62 -0.49
N TYR A 169 15.53 7.52 -1.47
CA TYR A 169 15.14 7.10 -2.82
C TYR A 169 14.71 5.63 -2.85
N GLU A 170 15.51 4.73 -2.30
CA GLU A 170 15.19 3.29 -2.27
C GLU A 170 13.93 3.00 -1.45
N THR A 171 13.79 3.67 -0.30
CA THR A 171 12.61 3.51 0.57
C THR A 171 11.31 3.85 -0.15
N VAL A 172 11.31 4.91 -0.96
CA VAL A 172 10.09 5.37 -1.67
C VAL A 172 9.88 4.64 -3.00
N ASN A 173 10.96 4.31 -3.72
CA ASN A 173 10.86 3.82 -5.10
C ASN A 173 11.18 2.31 -5.24
N GLY A 174 11.53 1.64 -4.13
CA GLY A 174 11.74 0.18 -4.06
C GLY A 174 13.15 -0.28 -4.42
N GLU A 175 13.98 0.56 -5.06
CA GLU A 175 15.36 0.23 -5.43
C GLU A 175 16.24 1.49 -5.48
N ALA A 176 17.52 1.37 -5.15
CA ALA A 176 18.48 2.46 -5.28
C ALA A 176 18.87 2.73 -6.76
N LEU A 177 19.30 3.94 -7.07
CA LEU A 177 19.73 4.33 -8.42
C LEU A 177 21.02 3.58 -8.81
N THR A 178 21.07 3.10 -10.04
CA THR A 178 22.28 2.47 -10.58
C THR A 178 23.34 3.50 -10.91
N GLY A 179 24.59 3.19 -10.59
CA GLY A 179 25.76 4.02 -10.87
C GLY A 179 26.23 4.83 -9.68
N ARG A 180 27.36 5.52 -9.88
CA ARG A 180 27.97 6.38 -8.89
C ARG A 180 27.30 7.76 -8.88
N GLY A 181 26.92 8.26 -7.72
CA GLY A 181 26.32 9.57 -7.54
C GLY A 181 27.22 10.72 -8.00
N VAL A 182 26.65 11.63 -8.77
CA VAL A 182 27.36 12.79 -9.32
C VAL A 182 26.84 14.07 -8.69
N VAL A 183 25.53 14.25 -8.62
CA VAL A 183 24.92 15.45 -8.06
C VAL A 183 23.49 15.16 -7.60
N ILE A 184 23.09 15.84 -6.53
CA ILE A 184 21.71 15.98 -6.08
C ILE A 184 21.40 17.46 -5.90
N GLY A 185 20.19 17.86 -6.27
CA GLY A 185 19.76 19.24 -6.08
C GLY A 185 18.26 19.41 -6.26
N SER A 186 17.70 20.45 -5.66
CA SER A 186 16.32 20.83 -5.83
C SER A 186 16.19 22.03 -6.75
N TYR A 187 15.11 22.10 -7.52
CA TYR A 187 14.79 23.23 -8.38
C TYR A 187 13.30 23.49 -8.45
N PHE A 188 12.95 24.76 -8.65
CA PHE A 188 11.59 25.16 -8.94
C PHE A 188 11.33 25.15 -10.44
N CYS A 189 10.25 24.48 -10.86
CA CYS A 189 9.72 24.67 -12.20
C CYS A 189 8.62 25.74 -12.17
N ILE A 190 8.56 26.55 -13.21
CA ILE A 190 7.52 27.59 -13.36
C ILE A 190 6.14 26.92 -13.24
N GLY A 191 5.36 27.27 -12.21
CA GLY A 191 4.01 26.75 -12.01
C GLY A 191 3.77 25.95 -10.72
N ARG A 192 4.66 26.05 -9.72
CA ARG A 192 4.47 25.54 -8.33
C ARG A 192 4.99 24.13 -8.01
N TYR A 193 5.71 23.46 -8.90
CA TYR A 193 6.24 22.13 -8.57
C TYR A 193 7.73 22.24 -8.24
N GLN A 194 8.05 21.96 -6.98
CA GLN A 194 9.42 21.75 -6.56
C GLN A 194 9.80 20.31 -6.93
N ASN A 195 10.96 20.13 -7.53
CA ASN A 195 11.49 18.84 -7.93
C ASN A 195 12.88 18.65 -7.37
N VAL A 196 13.27 17.40 -7.17
CA VAL A 196 14.64 16.99 -6.86
C VAL A 196 15.19 16.24 -8.07
N ILE A 197 16.42 16.52 -8.45
CA ILE A 197 17.17 15.76 -9.45
C ILE A 197 18.30 15.05 -8.74
N VAL A 198 18.42 13.75 -9.01
CA VAL A 198 19.58 12.93 -8.63
C VAL A 198 20.22 12.39 -9.90
N LEU A 199 21.49 12.69 -10.11
CA LEU A 199 22.24 12.21 -11.26
C LEU A 199 23.35 11.26 -10.83
N THR A 200 23.53 10.20 -11.62
CA THR A 200 24.61 9.23 -11.48
C THR A 200 25.40 9.18 -12.79
N ASP A 201 26.53 8.50 -12.79
CA ASP A 201 27.33 8.26 -14.01
C ASP A 201 26.67 7.29 -14.99
N LYS A 202 25.54 6.66 -14.61
CA LYS A 202 24.76 5.75 -15.44
C LYS A 202 23.38 6.29 -15.83
N GLY A 203 22.98 7.43 -15.30
CA GLY A 203 21.67 8.04 -15.54
C GLY A 203 21.24 8.94 -14.40
N GLY A 204 19.99 8.85 -13.98
CA GLY A 204 19.47 9.61 -12.85
C GLY A 204 17.95 9.63 -12.84
N ALA A 205 17.39 10.34 -11.89
CA ALA A 205 15.95 10.46 -11.71
C ALA A 205 15.54 11.89 -11.36
N ARG A 206 14.34 12.27 -11.79
CA ARG A 206 13.61 13.43 -11.28
C ARG A 206 12.55 12.96 -10.31
N LEU A 207 12.52 13.56 -9.14
CA LEU A 207 11.61 13.21 -8.05
C LEU A 207 10.66 14.36 -7.75
N SER A 208 9.48 14.06 -7.26
CA SER A 208 8.63 15.02 -6.56
C SER A 208 9.28 15.41 -5.23
N ALA A 209 9.47 16.69 -4.96
CA ALA A 209 10.04 17.14 -3.68
C ALA A 209 9.10 16.94 -2.48
N ILE A 210 7.81 16.62 -2.72
CA ILE A 210 6.83 16.39 -1.67
C ILE A 210 6.79 14.92 -1.27
N THR A 211 6.83 14.01 -2.27
CA THR A 211 6.65 12.58 -2.06
C THR A 211 7.93 11.77 -2.24
N MET A 212 8.98 12.36 -2.81
CA MET A 212 10.22 11.69 -3.26
C MET A 212 10.02 10.56 -4.27
N GLN A 213 8.81 10.44 -4.81
CA GLN A 213 8.53 9.50 -5.91
C GLN A 213 9.22 9.93 -7.20
N LYS A 214 9.75 8.95 -7.90
CA LYS A 214 10.30 9.13 -9.24
C LYS A 214 9.20 9.54 -10.22
N THR A 215 9.43 10.66 -10.91
CA THR A 215 8.52 11.17 -11.94
C THR A 215 9.06 10.96 -13.35
N PHE A 216 10.38 10.91 -13.52
CA PHE A 216 11.05 10.66 -14.79
C PHE A 216 12.42 10.01 -14.60
N ASP A 217 12.82 9.17 -15.58
CA ASP A 217 14.20 8.74 -15.74
C ASP A 217 14.96 9.73 -16.63
N THR A 218 16.16 10.11 -16.25
CA THR A 218 16.98 11.08 -17.02
C THR A 218 17.63 10.47 -18.25
N VAL A 219 17.58 9.15 -18.45
CA VAL A 219 18.10 8.46 -19.63
C VAL A 219 17.47 8.99 -20.94
N SER A 220 16.26 9.55 -20.87
CA SER A 220 15.58 10.16 -22.01
C SER A 220 16.21 11.48 -22.48
N TYR A 221 17.20 12.03 -21.78
CA TYR A 221 17.81 13.33 -22.07
C TYR A 221 19.28 13.27 -22.55
N THR A 222 19.81 12.10 -22.88
CA THR A 222 21.20 11.94 -23.36
C THR A 222 21.48 12.57 -24.74
N HIS A 223 20.53 13.29 -25.33
CA HIS A 223 20.70 14.01 -26.60
C HIS A 223 20.66 15.55 -26.48
N LEU A 224 20.91 16.10 -25.33
CA LEU A 224 21.31 17.52 -25.22
C LEU A 224 22.76 17.65 -25.70
N THR A 225 22.95 17.60 -26.99
CA THR A 225 24.17 18.17 -27.59
C THR A 225 24.18 19.66 -27.27
N LEU A 226 25.11 20.08 -26.39
CA LEU A 226 25.42 21.50 -26.26
C LEU A 226 25.68 22.07 -27.64
N PRO A 227 25.10 23.24 -28.01
CA PRO A 227 25.45 23.89 -29.25
C PRO A 227 26.92 24.21 -29.21
N THR A 228 27.72 23.55 -30.06
CA THR A 228 29.10 23.94 -30.30
C THR A 228 29.05 25.26 -31.03
N ASN A 229 29.29 26.36 -30.29
CA ASN A 229 29.59 27.63 -30.91
C ASN A 229 30.88 27.48 -31.74
N ARG A 230 30.70 27.54 -33.06
CA ARG A 230 31.77 27.89 -33.99
C ARG A 230 31.82 29.39 -34.18
#